data_7284a0818b0608a6177a3f5d02ad2fef
#
_entry.id   7284a0818b0608a6177a3f5d02ad2fef
#
_cell.length_a   1.000
_cell.length_b   1.000
_cell.length_c   1.000
_cell.angle_alpha   90.00
_cell.angle_beta   90.00
_cell.angle_gamma   90.00
#
_symmetry.space_group_name_H-M   'P 1'
#
loop_
_entity.id
_entity.type
_entity.pdbx_description
1 polymer ?
#
loop_
_entity_poly.entity_id
_entity_poly.type
_entity_poly.pdbx_seq_one_letter_code
_entity_poly.pdbx_strand_id
1 'polypeptide(L)'
;MFSYGVRLFVSLSPTECRIQNRNMETFIFNSLFLNVNHTKRAGMMALQILDGVLHHRGVVEPPLFFNLILATLISHVGIVGGILEEDEVKPNQPAEKYYTGKGEYKSFVGPSSNSVLWPHYIERSLLFVDRNFRSLKNLNIEDVKSAIKFSDISSKSTAKEQTNFCHYVRSAHILAYMTQSQYNQWLVRLYRSLEEANLLDHLGFDHLGNFRENYSQHFWETFYSDLTHLIPLLRETEEGKMLLATLYSRMS
;
A
#
# COMPACT_ATOMS: atom_id res chain seq x y z
N MET A 1 -7.52 -11.50 -17.57
CA MET A 1 -6.41 -12.10 -16.83
C MET A 1 -6.38 -11.70 -15.33
N PHE A 2 -6.84 -10.50 -14.95
CA PHE A 2 -6.84 -10.01 -13.57
C PHE A 2 -7.90 -10.61 -12.62
N SER A 3 -8.95 -11.22 -13.13
CA SER A 3 -9.94 -11.92 -12.29
C SER A 3 -9.35 -13.18 -11.60
N TYR A 4 -8.23 -13.69 -12.12
CA TYR A 4 -7.55 -14.87 -11.56
C TYR A 4 -6.67 -14.55 -10.34
N GLY A 5 -6.02 -13.39 -10.29
CA GLY A 5 -5.17 -13.01 -9.16
C GLY A 5 -5.95 -12.84 -7.85
N VAL A 6 -7.12 -12.22 -7.94
CA VAL A 6 -8.02 -12.06 -6.79
C VAL A 6 -8.66 -13.41 -6.39
N ARG A 7 -8.90 -14.30 -7.37
CA ARG A 7 -9.40 -15.66 -7.10
C ARG A 7 -8.34 -16.60 -6.52
N LEU A 8 -7.04 -16.37 -6.79
CA LEU A 8 -5.97 -17.19 -6.17
C LEU A 8 -5.90 -16.97 -4.64
N PHE A 9 -6.27 -15.80 -4.15
CA PHE A 9 -6.44 -15.55 -2.72
C PHE A 9 -7.66 -16.28 -2.12
N VAL A 10 -8.63 -16.63 -2.94
CA VAL A 10 -9.89 -17.30 -2.52
C VAL A 10 -9.80 -18.83 -2.68
N SER A 11 -8.82 -19.37 -3.40
CA SER A 11 -8.70 -20.81 -3.68
C SER A 11 -7.74 -21.59 -2.77
N LEU A 12 -7.22 -20.96 -1.72
CA LEU A 12 -6.63 -21.66 -0.58
C LEU A 12 -7.75 -22.43 0.13
N SER A 13 -7.52 -23.69 0.45
CA SER A 13 -8.54 -24.66 0.86
C SER A 13 -9.49 -24.16 1.95
N PRO A 14 -10.75 -24.68 2.02
CA PRO A 14 -11.78 -24.24 2.98
C PRO A 14 -11.41 -24.33 4.46
N THR A 15 -10.38 -25.09 4.78
CA THR A 15 -9.86 -25.28 6.15
C THR A 15 -8.82 -24.26 6.57
N GLU A 16 -8.23 -23.49 5.61
CA GLU A 16 -7.10 -22.59 5.87
C GLU A 16 -7.47 -21.11 5.86
N CYS A 17 -8.63 -20.76 5.34
CA CYS A 17 -9.03 -19.35 5.26
C CYS A 17 -10.33 -19.10 6.01
N ARG A 18 -10.23 -18.73 7.30
CA ARG A 18 -11.38 -18.21 8.09
C ARG A 18 -12.04 -16.97 7.49
N ILE A 19 -11.43 -16.37 6.45
CA ILE A 19 -12.01 -15.27 5.67
C ILE A 19 -13.26 -15.71 4.90
N GLN A 20 -13.43 -17.00 4.58
CA GLN A 20 -14.57 -17.50 3.80
C GLN A 20 -15.94 -17.44 4.49
N ASN A 21 -15.99 -17.26 5.81
CA ASN A 21 -17.25 -17.18 6.53
C ASN A 21 -17.71 -15.75 6.89
N ARG A 22 -16.93 -14.73 6.56
CA ARG A 22 -17.39 -13.35 6.61
C ARG A 22 -17.73 -12.93 5.18
N ASN A 23 -19.00 -12.63 4.92
CA ASN A 23 -19.44 -12.09 3.63
C ASN A 23 -18.49 -10.96 3.23
N MET A 24 -17.76 -11.12 2.11
CA MET A 24 -16.82 -10.09 1.60
C MET A 24 -17.52 -8.73 1.36
N GLU A 25 -18.83 -8.70 1.31
CA GLU A 25 -19.65 -7.49 1.25
C GLU A 25 -19.58 -6.63 2.51
N THR A 26 -19.07 -7.16 3.63
CA THR A 26 -18.96 -6.43 4.90
C THR A 26 -17.64 -5.66 5.05
N PHE A 27 -16.67 -5.87 4.17
CA PHE A 27 -15.42 -5.11 4.19
C PHE A 27 -15.65 -3.74 3.55
N ILE A 28 -15.92 -2.74 4.36
CA ILE A 28 -16.10 -1.37 3.90
C ILE A 28 -14.73 -0.77 3.55
N PHE A 29 -14.33 -0.90 2.28
CA PHE A 29 -13.22 -0.13 1.71
C PHE A 29 -13.66 1.34 1.55
N ASN A 30 -13.76 2.07 2.62
CA ASN A 30 -14.22 3.46 2.63
C ASN A 30 -13.05 4.46 2.76
N SER A 31 -11.84 4.08 2.37
CA SER A 31 -10.73 5.03 2.30
C SER A 31 -10.73 5.76 0.96
N LEU A 32 -10.65 7.08 1.01
CA LEU A 32 -10.59 7.93 -0.18
C LEU A 32 -9.30 7.70 -0.98
N PHE A 33 -8.23 7.38 -0.30
CA PHE A 33 -6.88 7.29 -0.84
C PHE A 33 -6.37 5.85 -0.95
N LEU A 34 -6.22 5.15 0.18
CA LEU A 34 -5.77 3.75 0.23
C LEU A 34 -6.97 2.82 0.01
N ASN A 35 -7.29 2.50 -1.23
CA ASN A 35 -8.44 1.69 -1.61
C ASN A 35 -8.06 0.58 -2.58
N VAL A 36 -9.03 -0.26 -2.96
CA VAL A 36 -8.84 -1.38 -3.89
C VAL A 36 -8.20 -0.96 -5.21
N ASN A 37 -8.57 0.22 -5.75
CA ASN A 37 -7.97 0.69 -7.00
C ASN A 37 -6.49 1.03 -6.84
N HIS A 38 -6.12 1.63 -5.70
CA HIS A 38 -4.72 1.84 -5.37
C HIS A 38 -3.96 0.51 -5.28
N THR A 39 -4.49 -0.46 -4.53
CA THR A 39 -3.88 -1.79 -4.39
C THR A 39 -3.67 -2.49 -5.73
N LYS A 40 -4.68 -2.45 -6.62
CA LYS A 40 -4.55 -2.99 -7.99
C LYS A 40 -3.44 -2.30 -8.79
N ARG A 41 -3.37 -0.97 -8.72
CA ARG A 41 -2.31 -0.21 -9.40
C ARG A 41 -0.93 -0.51 -8.84
N ALA A 42 -0.78 -0.59 -7.52
CA ALA A 42 0.49 -0.97 -6.90
C ALA A 42 0.93 -2.37 -7.33
N GLY A 43 0.01 -3.33 -7.40
CA GLY A 43 0.28 -4.66 -7.97
C GLY A 43 0.75 -4.60 -9.44
N MET A 44 0.15 -3.73 -10.27
CA MET A 44 0.62 -3.49 -11.63
C MET A 44 2.01 -2.90 -11.67
N MET A 45 2.32 -1.94 -10.79
CA MET A 45 3.68 -1.36 -10.71
C MET A 45 4.70 -2.40 -10.25
N ALA A 46 4.34 -3.28 -9.32
CA ALA A 46 5.21 -4.39 -8.92
C ALA A 46 5.51 -5.34 -10.10
N LEU A 47 4.54 -5.61 -10.97
CA LEU A 47 4.77 -6.38 -12.21
C LEU A 47 5.71 -5.65 -13.18
N GLN A 48 5.59 -4.34 -13.34
CA GLN A 48 6.51 -3.54 -14.17
C GLN A 48 7.94 -3.54 -13.62
N ILE A 49 8.08 -3.50 -12.28
CA ILE A 49 9.39 -3.64 -11.63
C ILE A 49 9.99 -5.03 -11.90
N LEU A 50 9.19 -6.10 -11.79
CA LEU A 50 9.64 -7.47 -12.06
C LEU A 50 10.02 -7.67 -13.54
N ASP A 51 9.29 -7.05 -14.46
CA ASP A 51 9.63 -7.06 -15.87
C ASP A 51 10.98 -6.38 -16.12
N GLY A 52 11.22 -5.22 -15.51
CA GLY A 52 12.53 -4.57 -15.53
C GLY A 52 13.65 -5.43 -14.93
N VAL A 53 13.38 -6.13 -13.83
CA VAL A 53 14.34 -7.09 -13.23
C VAL A 53 14.63 -8.23 -14.20
N LEU A 54 13.59 -8.77 -14.86
CA LEU A 54 13.75 -9.84 -15.85
C LEU A 54 14.65 -9.40 -17.02
N HIS A 55 14.40 -8.24 -17.58
CA HIS A 55 15.22 -7.70 -18.69
C HIS A 55 16.66 -7.42 -18.25
N HIS A 56 16.83 -6.87 -17.05
CA HIS A 56 18.16 -6.51 -16.55
C HIS A 56 19.01 -7.72 -16.10
N ARG A 57 18.38 -8.75 -15.51
CA ARG A 57 19.09 -9.91 -14.95
C ARG A 57 18.89 -11.20 -15.73
N GLY A 58 17.98 -11.22 -16.70
CA GLY A 58 17.62 -12.40 -17.47
C GLY A 58 16.74 -13.41 -16.72
N VAL A 59 16.49 -13.23 -15.43
CA VAL A 59 15.71 -14.14 -14.60
C VAL A 59 15.02 -13.41 -13.45
N VAL A 60 13.82 -13.86 -13.12
CA VAL A 60 13.12 -13.52 -11.88
C VAL A 60 12.85 -14.82 -11.11
N GLU A 61 13.43 -14.93 -9.94
CA GLU A 61 13.24 -16.09 -9.08
C GLU A 61 11.78 -16.19 -8.61
N PRO A 62 11.16 -17.40 -8.66
CA PRO A 62 9.77 -17.55 -8.24
C PRO A 62 9.45 -17.04 -6.83
N PRO A 63 10.33 -17.20 -5.82
CA PRO A 63 10.10 -16.61 -4.49
C PRO A 63 10.05 -15.08 -4.52
N LEU A 64 10.91 -14.43 -5.29
CA LEU A 64 10.89 -12.96 -5.44
C LEU A 64 9.57 -12.51 -6.05
N PHE A 65 9.13 -13.15 -7.15
CA PHE A 65 7.88 -12.85 -7.81
C PHE A 65 6.70 -12.97 -6.84
N PHE A 66 6.56 -14.12 -6.18
CA PHE A 66 5.44 -14.38 -5.28
C PHE A 66 5.42 -13.43 -4.09
N ASN A 67 6.56 -13.28 -3.40
CA ASN A 67 6.67 -12.45 -2.21
C ASN A 67 6.43 -10.96 -2.54
N LEU A 68 6.94 -10.47 -3.68
CA LEU A 68 6.78 -9.07 -4.07
C LEU A 68 5.31 -8.73 -4.36
N ILE A 69 4.65 -9.56 -5.16
CA ILE A 69 3.23 -9.35 -5.46
C ILE A 69 2.39 -9.42 -4.18
N LEU A 70 2.61 -10.46 -3.36
CA LEU A 70 1.87 -10.60 -2.11
C LEU A 70 2.10 -9.41 -1.18
N ALA A 71 3.36 -9.08 -0.88
CA ALA A 71 3.69 -7.96 0.01
C ALA A 71 3.06 -6.65 -0.47
N THR A 72 3.13 -6.36 -1.78
CA THR A 72 2.52 -5.17 -2.37
C THR A 72 1.00 -5.15 -2.18
N LEU A 73 0.32 -6.28 -2.41
CA LEU A 73 -1.14 -6.35 -2.29
C LEU A 73 -1.65 -6.22 -0.85
N ILE A 74 -0.87 -6.68 0.14
CA ILE A 74 -1.30 -6.70 1.55
C ILE A 74 -0.69 -5.58 2.40
N SER A 75 0.22 -4.76 1.86
CA SER A 75 0.91 -3.70 2.62
C SER A 75 -0.06 -2.76 3.36
N HIS A 76 -1.17 -2.42 2.73
CA HIS A 76 -2.14 -1.48 3.29
C HIS A 76 -3.43 -2.15 3.79
N VAL A 77 -3.42 -3.48 4.00
CA VAL A 77 -4.61 -4.20 4.44
C VAL A 77 -5.12 -3.73 5.80
N GLY A 78 -4.21 -3.27 6.65
CA GLY A 78 -4.54 -2.76 7.98
C GLY A 78 -5.41 -1.50 8.01
N ILE A 79 -5.54 -0.79 6.86
CA ILE A 79 -6.47 0.35 6.78
C ILE A 79 -7.93 -0.09 6.66
N VAL A 80 -8.18 -1.37 6.40
CA VAL A 80 -9.54 -1.89 6.24
C VAL A 80 -10.18 -2.10 7.60
N GLY A 81 -11.30 -1.43 7.84
CA GLY A 81 -12.10 -1.67 9.04
C GLY A 81 -12.72 -3.06 9.01
N GLY A 82 -12.69 -3.74 10.14
CA GLY A 82 -13.20 -5.12 10.27
C GLY A 82 -12.25 -6.21 9.78
N ILE A 83 -11.03 -5.86 9.35
CA ILE A 83 -10.04 -6.86 8.93
C ILE A 83 -9.49 -7.69 10.09
N LEU A 84 -9.46 -7.12 11.27
CA LEU A 84 -9.06 -7.82 12.50
C LEU A 84 -10.29 -8.32 13.26
N GLU A 85 -10.15 -9.45 13.94
CA GLU A 85 -11.26 -10.07 14.71
C GLU A 85 -11.70 -9.19 15.89
N GLU A 86 -10.81 -8.35 16.38
CA GLU A 86 -11.03 -7.43 17.49
C GLU A 86 -11.79 -6.17 17.08
N ASP A 87 -11.92 -5.89 15.79
CA ASP A 87 -12.68 -4.71 15.34
C ASP A 87 -14.18 -4.89 15.65
N GLU A 88 -14.76 -3.97 16.38
CA GLU A 88 -16.21 -3.94 16.68
C GLU A 88 -16.96 -3.30 15.50
N VAL A 89 -17.17 -4.09 14.43
CA VAL A 89 -17.88 -3.65 13.23
C VAL A 89 -19.29 -4.21 13.22
N LYS A 90 -20.30 -3.33 13.21
CA LYS A 90 -21.70 -3.73 13.02
C LYS A 90 -22.09 -3.59 11.55
N PRO A 91 -22.87 -4.53 10.98
CA PRO A 91 -23.40 -4.38 9.62
C PRO A 91 -24.17 -3.06 9.48
N ASN A 92 -23.83 -2.30 8.43
CA ASN A 92 -24.48 -1.02 8.10
C ASN A 92 -24.37 0.11 9.14
N GLN A 93 -23.42 0.01 10.08
CA GLN A 93 -23.05 1.09 10.99
C GLN A 93 -21.55 1.36 10.90
N PRO A 94 -21.11 2.61 11.09
CA PRO A 94 -19.68 2.87 11.27
C PRO A 94 -19.20 2.05 12.47
N ALA A 95 -18.00 1.47 12.37
CA ALA A 95 -17.44 0.71 13.47
C ALA A 95 -17.29 1.64 14.67
N GLU A 96 -17.73 1.16 15.83
CA GLU A 96 -17.65 1.94 17.06
C GLU A 96 -16.21 1.97 17.59
N LYS A 97 -15.45 0.87 17.38
CA LYS A 97 -14.08 0.73 17.84
C LYS A 97 -13.24 -0.08 16.88
N TYR A 98 -12.02 0.34 16.69
CA TYR A 98 -11.01 -0.37 15.93
C TYR A 98 -9.83 -0.73 16.83
N TYR A 99 -9.36 -1.95 16.69
CA TYR A 99 -8.13 -2.38 17.33
C TYR A 99 -6.90 -1.82 16.61
N THR A 100 -5.99 -1.17 17.34
CA THR A 100 -4.80 -0.53 16.73
C THR A 100 -3.71 -1.50 16.32
N GLY A 101 -3.79 -2.75 16.73
CA GLY A 101 -2.74 -3.75 16.57
C GLY A 101 -1.73 -3.78 17.73
N LYS A 102 -1.83 -2.85 18.70
CA LYS A 102 -0.91 -2.70 19.84
C LYS A 102 -1.58 -2.84 21.22
N GLY A 103 -2.71 -3.51 21.31
CA GLY A 103 -3.42 -3.68 22.60
C GLY A 103 -4.38 -2.55 22.94
N GLU A 104 -4.52 -1.56 22.06
CA GLU A 104 -5.40 -0.40 22.26
C GLU A 104 -6.57 -0.42 21.28
N TYR A 105 -7.65 0.26 21.67
CA TYR A 105 -8.81 0.51 20.82
C TYR A 105 -8.96 2.01 20.59
N LYS A 106 -9.33 2.39 19.37
CA LYS A 106 -9.72 3.75 19.01
C LYS A 106 -11.19 3.77 18.60
N SER A 107 -11.94 4.72 19.18
CA SER A 107 -13.31 5.01 18.78
C SER A 107 -13.34 6.25 17.90
N PHE A 108 -14.08 6.18 16.81
CA PHE A 108 -14.28 7.31 15.92
C PHE A 108 -15.74 7.72 15.94
N VAL A 109 -15.99 9.00 16.18
CA VAL A 109 -17.33 9.56 16.28
C VAL A 109 -17.70 10.19 14.94
N GLY A 110 -18.83 9.76 14.38
CA GLY A 110 -19.37 10.30 13.14
C GLY A 110 -19.00 9.52 11.88
N PRO A 111 -19.43 9.99 10.69
CA PRO A 111 -19.14 9.35 9.41
C PRO A 111 -17.70 9.63 9.00
N SER A 112 -16.76 8.88 9.56
CA SER A 112 -15.35 8.93 9.16
C SER A 112 -15.07 7.85 8.12
N SER A 113 -14.09 8.13 7.23
CA SER A 113 -13.57 7.12 6.34
C SER A 113 -12.56 6.23 7.08
N ASN A 114 -12.14 5.14 6.45
CA ASN A 114 -11.08 4.29 7.01
C ASN A 114 -9.70 5.01 7.08
N SER A 115 -9.59 6.24 6.58
CA SER A 115 -8.36 7.05 6.68
C SER A 115 -7.95 7.31 8.12
N VAL A 116 -8.89 7.33 9.06
CA VAL A 116 -8.61 7.43 10.52
C VAL A 116 -7.73 6.28 11.04
N LEU A 117 -7.67 5.16 10.33
CA LEU A 117 -6.81 4.02 10.67
C LEU A 117 -5.37 4.17 10.12
N TRP A 118 -5.09 5.20 9.34
CA TRP A 118 -3.75 5.41 8.76
C TRP A 118 -2.63 5.40 9.79
N PRO A 119 -2.72 6.07 10.95
CA PRO A 119 -1.65 6.03 11.96
C PRO A 119 -1.39 4.62 12.54
N HIS A 120 -2.29 3.68 12.30
CA HIS A 120 -2.24 2.33 12.88
C HIS A 120 -2.14 1.21 11.83
N TYR A 121 -2.19 1.54 10.52
CA TYR A 121 -2.34 0.51 9.47
C TYR A 121 -1.16 -0.45 9.39
N ILE A 122 0.04 0.01 9.67
CA ILE A 122 1.24 -0.85 9.66
C ILE A 122 1.08 -1.98 10.68
N GLU A 123 0.83 -1.66 11.94
CA GLU A 123 0.69 -2.64 13.02
C GLU A 123 -0.46 -3.62 12.74
N ARG A 124 -1.56 -3.09 12.23
CA ARG A 124 -2.73 -3.88 11.83
C ARG A 124 -2.40 -4.80 10.66
N SER A 125 -1.66 -4.34 9.65
CA SER A 125 -1.21 -5.17 8.52
C SER A 125 -0.26 -6.26 8.99
N LEU A 126 0.69 -5.96 9.88
CA LEU A 126 1.61 -6.96 10.43
C LEU A 126 0.88 -8.05 11.20
N LEU A 127 -0.10 -7.67 12.03
CA LEU A 127 -0.92 -8.61 12.77
C LEU A 127 -1.76 -9.50 11.82
N PHE A 128 -2.34 -8.89 10.79
CA PHE A 128 -3.06 -9.64 9.75
C PHE A 128 -2.16 -10.66 9.05
N VAL A 129 -0.93 -10.27 8.69
CA VAL A 129 0.05 -11.17 8.07
C VAL A 129 0.41 -12.32 8.99
N ASP A 130 0.72 -12.04 10.24
CA ASP A 130 1.07 -13.07 11.22
C ASP A 130 -0.05 -14.10 11.41
N ARG A 131 -1.30 -13.69 11.36
CA ARG A 131 -2.44 -14.59 11.56
C ARG A 131 -2.80 -15.43 10.34
N ASN A 132 -2.64 -14.85 9.15
CA ASN A 132 -3.21 -15.45 7.94
C ASN A 132 -2.17 -16.11 7.03
N PHE A 133 -0.89 -15.72 7.13
CA PHE A 133 0.12 -16.18 6.17
C PHE A 133 1.28 -16.98 6.78
N ARG A 134 1.29 -17.16 8.10
CA ARG A 134 2.39 -17.85 8.81
C ARG A 134 2.55 -19.34 8.38
N SER A 135 1.50 -19.95 7.87
CA SER A 135 1.52 -21.35 7.41
C SER A 135 2.03 -21.55 5.97
N LEU A 136 2.22 -20.45 5.22
CA LEU A 136 2.64 -20.54 3.82
C LEU A 136 4.14 -20.83 3.71
N LYS A 137 4.50 -22.05 3.32
CA LYS A 137 5.89 -22.54 3.27
C LYS A 137 6.80 -21.79 2.31
N ASN A 138 6.25 -21.20 1.23
CA ASN A 138 7.01 -20.50 0.20
C ASN A 138 7.06 -18.97 0.42
N LEU A 139 6.55 -18.50 1.56
CA LEU A 139 6.54 -17.09 1.91
C LEU A 139 7.65 -16.80 2.92
N ASN A 140 8.54 -15.86 2.58
CA ASN A 140 9.41 -15.28 3.59
C ASN A 140 8.63 -14.20 4.35
N ILE A 141 8.01 -14.60 5.45
CA ILE A 141 7.12 -13.72 6.21
C ILE A 141 7.85 -12.51 6.82
N GLU A 142 9.12 -12.69 7.22
CA GLU A 142 9.90 -11.59 7.81
C GLU A 142 10.28 -10.54 6.76
N ASP A 143 10.62 -10.95 5.54
CA ASP A 143 10.84 -10.03 4.43
C ASP A 143 9.55 -9.26 4.10
N VAL A 144 8.41 -9.95 4.03
CA VAL A 144 7.11 -9.31 3.79
C VAL A 144 6.77 -8.31 4.89
N LYS A 145 6.97 -8.67 6.16
CA LYS A 145 6.74 -7.76 7.29
C LYS A 145 7.69 -6.56 7.26
N SER A 146 8.95 -6.76 6.90
CA SER A 146 9.93 -5.69 6.73
C SER A 146 9.52 -4.74 5.61
N ALA A 147 9.06 -5.26 4.48
CA ALA A 147 8.57 -4.47 3.37
C ALA A 147 7.32 -3.67 3.73
N ILE A 148 6.37 -4.26 4.50
CA ILE A 148 5.19 -3.55 4.99
C ILE A 148 5.59 -2.38 5.88
N LYS A 149 6.49 -2.58 6.84
CA LYS A 149 7.00 -1.49 7.68
C LYS A 149 7.64 -0.38 6.86
N PHE A 150 8.43 -0.76 5.84
CA PHE A 150 9.11 0.19 4.98
C PHE A 150 8.17 0.87 3.95
N SER A 151 6.99 0.32 3.68
CA SER A 151 6.02 0.90 2.74
C SER A 151 5.29 2.14 3.27
N ASP A 152 5.48 2.50 4.54
CA ASP A 152 4.85 3.68 5.13
C ASP A 152 5.34 4.96 4.47
N ILE A 153 4.46 5.61 3.70
CA ILE A 153 4.75 6.87 3.00
C ILE A 153 4.67 8.10 3.91
N SER A 154 4.14 7.98 5.12
CA SER A 154 4.12 9.07 6.10
C SER A 154 5.46 9.26 6.81
N SER A 155 6.37 8.30 6.68
CA SER A 155 7.70 8.34 7.27
C SER A 155 8.79 8.54 6.21
N LYS A 156 9.81 9.35 6.55
CA LYS A 156 11.03 9.42 5.73
C LYS A 156 11.73 8.07 5.76
N SER A 157 12.11 7.59 4.60
CA SER A 157 12.86 6.35 4.46
C SER A 157 14.22 6.45 5.14
N THR A 158 14.55 5.51 6.02
CA THR A 158 15.93 5.30 6.50
C THR A 158 16.64 4.32 5.55
N ALA A 159 16.65 4.67 4.27
CA ALA A 159 16.92 3.81 3.12
C ALA A 159 18.24 3.04 3.14
N LYS A 160 19.21 3.39 3.99
CA LYS A 160 20.57 2.84 3.90
C LYS A 160 20.73 1.36 4.31
N GLU A 161 19.73 0.78 4.98
CA GLU A 161 19.82 -0.58 5.54
C GLU A 161 18.76 -1.55 5.00
N GLN A 162 17.93 -1.13 4.05
CA GLN A 162 16.84 -1.97 3.56
C GLN A 162 17.27 -2.81 2.35
N THR A 163 16.65 -3.98 2.22
CA THR A 163 16.87 -4.86 1.07
C THR A 163 16.22 -4.28 -0.20
N ASN A 164 16.71 -4.66 -1.38
CA ASN A 164 16.09 -4.31 -2.66
C ASN A 164 14.61 -4.69 -2.70
N PHE A 165 14.22 -5.78 -2.04
CA PHE A 165 12.83 -6.22 -1.94
C PHE A 165 11.93 -5.17 -1.28
N CYS A 166 12.36 -4.60 -0.15
CA CYS A 166 11.62 -3.54 0.55
C CYS A 166 11.47 -2.29 -0.33
N HIS A 167 12.56 -1.90 -1.04
CA HIS A 167 12.51 -0.80 -2.00
C HIS A 167 11.53 -1.06 -3.13
N TYR A 168 11.46 -2.28 -3.68
CA TYR A 168 10.52 -2.63 -4.75
C TYR A 168 9.08 -2.48 -4.29
N VAL A 169 8.72 -2.98 -3.10
CA VAL A 169 7.36 -2.83 -2.55
C VAL A 169 7.01 -1.35 -2.36
N ARG A 170 7.86 -0.58 -1.65
CA ARG A 170 7.63 0.85 -1.40
C ARG A 170 7.49 1.64 -2.71
N SER A 171 8.39 1.40 -3.64
CA SER A 171 8.39 2.07 -4.94
C SER A 171 7.19 1.71 -5.80
N ALA A 172 6.69 0.48 -5.73
CA ALA A 172 5.45 0.10 -6.42
C ALA A 172 4.27 0.95 -5.94
N HIS A 173 4.18 1.21 -4.63
CA HIS A 173 3.17 2.11 -4.08
C HIS A 173 3.39 3.56 -4.52
N ILE A 174 4.62 4.07 -4.45
CA ILE A 174 4.94 5.45 -4.89
C ILE A 174 4.58 5.64 -6.37
N LEU A 175 4.98 4.72 -7.25
CA LEU A 175 4.64 4.78 -8.68
C LEU A 175 3.12 4.72 -8.90
N ALA A 176 2.41 3.87 -8.14
CA ALA A 176 0.96 3.77 -8.23
C ALA A 176 0.26 5.09 -7.89
N TYR A 177 0.81 5.87 -6.95
CA TYR A 177 0.32 7.19 -6.60
C TYR A 177 0.62 8.22 -7.70
N MET A 178 1.89 8.28 -8.09
CA MET A 178 2.40 9.39 -8.88
C MET A 178 2.06 9.29 -10.36
N THR A 179 1.79 8.08 -10.88
CA THR A 179 1.57 7.88 -12.32
C THR A 179 0.09 7.71 -12.72
N GLN A 180 -0.86 7.90 -11.80
CA GLN A 180 -2.27 7.73 -12.14
C GLN A 180 -2.83 8.88 -12.99
N SER A 181 -3.80 8.58 -13.89
CA SER A 181 -4.34 9.53 -14.85
C SER A 181 -5.01 10.76 -14.22
N GLN A 182 -5.67 10.59 -13.08
CA GLN A 182 -6.40 11.66 -12.37
C GLN A 182 -5.57 12.25 -11.22
N TYR A 183 -4.30 12.57 -11.46
CA TYR A 183 -3.36 13.02 -10.44
C TYR A 183 -3.87 14.17 -9.57
N ASN A 184 -4.46 15.22 -10.17
CA ASN A 184 -4.97 16.36 -9.42
C ASN A 184 -6.14 16.00 -8.47
N GLN A 185 -7.02 15.10 -8.89
CA GLN A 185 -8.11 14.61 -8.04
C GLN A 185 -7.57 13.71 -6.93
N TRP A 186 -6.52 12.95 -7.25
CA TRP A 186 -5.83 12.11 -6.30
C TRP A 186 -5.15 12.94 -5.19
N LEU A 187 -4.49 14.06 -5.52
CA LEU A 187 -3.91 14.97 -4.52
C LEU A 187 -4.97 15.47 -3.53
N VAL A 188 -6.17 15.80 -4.01
CA VAL A 188 -7.27 16.21 -3.13
C VAL A 188 -7.69 15.07 -2.20
N ARG A 189 -7.78 13.85 -2.72
CA ARG A 189 -8.13 12.66 -1.90
C ARG A 189 -7.04 12.35 -0.88
N LEU A 190 -5.78 12.45 -1.26
CA LEU A 190 -4.64 12.30 -0.36
C LEU A 190 -4.71 13.32 0.78
N TYR A 191 -4.86 14.61 0.44
CA TYR A 191 -4.98 15.67 1.43
C TYR A 191 -6.12 15.38 2.43
N ARG A 192 -7.31 15.06 1.94
CA ARG A 192 -8.46 14.71 2.79
C ARG A 192 -8.20 13.51 3.69
N SER A 193 -7.55 12.48 3.18
CA SER A 193 -7.21 11.30 3.98
C SER A 193 -6.16 11.62 5.06
N LEU A 194 -5.19 12.48 4.77
CA LEU A 194 -4.19 12.95 5.74
C LEU A 194 -4.84 13.84 6.82
N GLU A 195 -5.79 14.69 6.42
CA GLU A 195 -6.57 15.53 7.31
C GLU A 195 -7.39 14.69 8.31
N GLU A 196 -8.14 13.69 7.81
CA GLU A 196 -8.89 12.75 8.66
C GLU A 196 -7.98 11.92 9.60
N ALA A 197 -6.78 11.61 9.14
CA ALA A 197 -5.78 10.86 9.91
C ALA A 197 -5.00 11.74 10.92
N ASN A 198 -5.22 13.06 10.93
CA ASN A 198 -4.45 14.06 11.70
C ASN A 198 -2.94 14.01 11.42
N LEU A 199 -2.56 13.84 10.13
CA LEU A 199 -1.16 13.72 9.70
C LEU A 199 -0.64 14.97 8.98
N LEU A 200 -1.48 15.96 8.66
CA LEU A 200 -1.07 17.16 7.91
C LEU A 200 -0.02 18.00 8.64
N ASP A 201 -0.19 18.19 9.94
CA ASP A 201 0.74 18.98 10.76
C ASP A 201 2.16 18.42 10.72
N HIS A 202 2.29 17.08 10.72
CA HIS A 202 3.58 16.40 10.64
C HIS A 202 4.26 16.55 9.28
N LEU A 203 3.48 16.84 8.22
CA LEU A 203 3.97 17.03 6.87
C LEU A 203 4.21 18.51 6.53
N GLY A 204 3.81 19.43 7.41
CA GLY A 204 4.01 20.86 7.25
C GLY A 204 3.08 21.53 6.22
N PHE A 205 1.87 21.00 6.03
CA PHE A 205 0.88 21.55 5.12
C PHE A 205 -0.33 22.11 5.87
N ASP A 206 -0.57 23.40 5.70
CA ASP A 206 -1.64 24.12 6.42
C ASP A 206 -3.01 24.00 5.73
N HIS A 207 -3.01 23.96 4.40
CA HIS A 207 -4.25 23.91 3.61
C HIS A 207 -4.02 23.28 2.24
N LEU A 208 -5.12 22.87 1.59
CA LEU A 208 -5.09 22.17 0.29
C LEU A 208 -4.34 22.93 -0.82
N GLY A 209 -4.44 24.27 -0.85
CA GLY A 209 -3.72 25.09 -1.83
C GLY A 209 -2.21 24.92 -1.68
N ASN A 210 -1.70 25.14 -0.46
CA ASN A 210 -0.30 24.97 -0.11
C ASN A 210 0.18 23.52 -0.41
N PHE A 211 -0.63 22.51 -0.05
CA PHE A 211 -0.34 21.11 -0.36
C PHE A 211 -0.17 20.87 -1.86
N ARG A 212 -1.07 21.39 -2.71
CA ARG A 212 -1.02 21.20 -4.16
C ARG A 212 0.17 21.88 -4.81
N GLU A 213 0.53 23.07 -4.35
CA GLU A 213 1.65 23.87 -4.87
C GLU A 213 3.01 23.25 -4.51
N ASN A 214 3.13 22.71 -3.30
CA ASN A 214 4.42 22.26 -2.78
C ASN A 214 4.59 20.72 -2.78
N TYR A 215 3.58 19.96 -3.18
CA TYR A 215 3.68 18.48 -3.16
C TYR A 215 4.76 17.94 -4.11
N SER A 216 5.02 18.62 -5.25
CA SER A 216 6.10 18.24 -6.15
C SER A 216 7.47 18.35 -5.45
N GLN A 217 7.73 19.47 -4.77
CA GLN A 217 8.96 19.65 -4.00
C GLN A 217 9.07 18.59 -2.88
N HIS A 218 7.99 18.38 -2.12
CA HIS A 218 7.93 17.37 -1.08
C HIS A 218 8.22 15.97 -1.62
N PHE A 219 7.74 15.64 -2.82
CA PHE A 219 8.04 14.38 -3.49
C PHE A 219 9.54 14.22 -3.76
N TRP A 220 10.21 15.23 -4.33
CA TRP A 220 11.63 15.17 -4.63
C TRP A 220 12.49 15.01 -3.37
N GLU A 221 12.11 15.69 -2.30
CA GLU A 221 12.84 15.68 -1.03
C GLU A 221 12.62 14.38 -0.23
N THR A 222 11.46 13.74 -0.38
CA THR A 222 11.04 12.63 0.49
C THR A 222 11.07 11.28 -0.20
N PHE A 223 10.54 11.20 -1.44
CA PHE A 223 10.29 9.92 -2.10
C PHE A 223 11.20 9.58 -3.27
N TYR A 224 11.81 10.59 -3.89
CA TYR A 224 12.58 10.34 -5.11
C TYR A 224 13.79 9.43 -4.86
N SER A 225 14.44 9.54 -3.70
CA SER A 225 15.54 8.66 -3.32
C SER A 225 15.15 7.18 -3.32
N ASP A 226 13.92 6.87 -2.96
CA ASP A 226 13.40 5.49 -2.96
C ASP A 226 13.28 4.91 -4.37
N LEU A 227 13.08 5.78 -5.38
CA LEU A 227 12.93 5.38 -6.78
C LEU A 227 14.27 5.23 -7.51
N THR A 228 15.36 5.79 -7.00
CA THR A 228 16.66 5.80 -7.69
C THR A 228 17.17 4.40 -8.03
N HIS A 229 16.91 3.42 -7.18
CA HIS A 229 17.27 2.01 -7.40
C HIS A 229 16.48 1.35 -8.53
N LEU A 230 15.30 1.89 -8.87
CA LEU A 230 14.41 1.34 -9.89
C LEU A 230 14.61 1.97 -11.26
N ILE A 231 15.13 3.18 -11.33
CA ILE A 231 15.28 3.91 -12.60
C ILE A 231 16.03 3.08 -13.64
N PRO A 232 17.15 2.41 -13.33
CA PRO A 232 17.82 1.53 -14.29
C PRO A 232 16.91 0.39 -14.77
N LEU A 233 16.19 -0.26 -13.88
CA LEU A 233 15.30 -1.38 -14.21
C LEU A 233 14.12 -0.94 -15.10
N LEU A 234 13.49 0.18 -14.76
CA LEU A 234 12.36 0.72 -15.54
C LEU A 234 12.81 1.21 -16.93
N ARG A 235 14.07 1.58 -17.12
CA ARG A 235 14.60 1.96 -18.44
C ARG A 235 14.79 0.80 -19.38
N GLU A 236 14.77 -0.43 -18.91
CA GLU A 236 14.93 -1.63 -19.74
C GLU A 236 13.68 -1.94 -20.58
N THR A 237 12.49 -1.45 -20.16
CA THR A 237 11.23 -1.74 -20.83
C THR A 237 10.57 -0.47 -21.37
N GLU A 238 9.76 -0.58 -22.43
CA GLU A 238 9.05 0.59 -22.99
C GLU A 238 7.99 1.10 -22.01
N GLU A 239 7.28 0.22 -21.33
CA GLU A 239 6.30 0.55 -20.31
C GLU A 239 6.95 1.27 -19.12
N GLY A 240 8.11 0.81 -18.70
CA GLY A 240 8.90 1.46 -17.64
C GLY A 240 9.37 2.86 -18.04
N LYS A 241 9.84 3.05 -19.28
CA LYS A 241 10.20 4.38 -19.82
C LYS A 241 8.99 5.32 -19.82
N MET A 242 7.81 4.83 -20.21
CA MET A 242 6.56 5.61 -20.19
C MET A 242 6.16 5.99 -18.75
N LEU A 243 6.33 5.09 -17.78
CA LEU A 243 6.09 5.40 -16.37
C LEU A 243 7.02 6.50 -15.86
N LEU A 244 8.31 6.42 -16.17
CA LEU A 244 9.29 7.45 -15.81
C LEU A 244 8.96 8.79 -16.46
N ALA A 245 8.61 8.82 -17.75
CA ALA A 245 8.20 10.03 -18.44
C ALA A 245 6.95 10.66 -17.79
N THR A 246 5.96 9.82 -17.43
CA THR A 246 4.76 10.26 -16.72
C THR A 246 5.11 10.84 -15.35
N LEU A 247 5.99 10.18 -14.59
CA LEU A 247 6.43 10.65 -13.29
C LEU A 247 7.09 12.02 -13.40
N TYR A 248 8.09 12.15 -14.27
CA TYR A 248 8.83 13.41 -14.42
C TYR A 248 7.95 14.56 -14.91
N SER A 249 7.04 14.29 -15.86
CA SER A 249 6.12 15.32 -16.37
C SER A 249 5.14 15.88 -15.32
N ARG A 250 4.95 15.20 -14.22
CA ARG A 250 4.06 15.63 -13.13
C ARG A 250 4.79 16.30 -11.99
N MET A 251 6.08 16.02 -11.89
CA MET A 251 6.93 16.53 -10.84
C MET A 251 7.81 17.72 -11.30
N SER A 252 7.71 18.09 -12.60
CA SER A 252 8.23 19.33 -13.14
C SER A 252 7.22 20.45 -12.94
#